data_190daad0e329707d9c20ab540f76cac4
#
_entry.id   190daad0e329707d9c20ab540f76cac4
#
_cell.length_a   1.000
_cell.length_b   1.000
_cell.length_c   1.000
_cell.angle_alpha   90.00
_cell.angle_beta   90.00
_cell.angle_gamma   90.00
#
_symmetry.space_group_name_H-M   'P 1'
#
loop_
_entity.id
_entity.type
_entity.pdbx_description
1 polymer ?
#
loop_
_entity_poly.entity_id
_entity_poly.type
_entity_poly.pdbx_seq_one_letter_code
_entity_poly.pdbx_strand_id
1 'polypeptide(L)'
;MNRTAARLFPVLMAAGLIAATLAGCSSTPPPPDWQMAARISLDRAAEAWLQGNERVADAEMQRVRRELRSTGQPALLARAELHHCATRVAALQPGDCPAFELLA
;
A
#
# COMPACT_ATOMS: atom_id res chain seq x y z
N MET A 1 -30.86 -36.86 31.84
CA MET A 1 -29.89 -36.24 30.91
C MET A 1 -30.58 -35.06 30.26
N ASN A 2 -30.13 -33.85 30.58
CA ASN A 2 -30.80 -32.61 30.17
C ASN A 2 -30.56 -32.32 28.69
N ARG A 3 -31.62 -32.30 27.89
CA ARG A 3 -31.60 -31.94 26.45
C ARG A 3 -31.10 -30.53 26.19
N THR A 4 -31.08 -29.65 27.21
CA THR A 4 -30.55 -28.30 27.18
C THR A 4 -29.02 -28.28 27.17
N ALA A 5 -28.33 -29.20 27.84
CA ALA A 5 -26.86 -29.28 27.81
C ALA A 5 -26.30 -29.72 26.47
N ALA A 6 -27.01 -30.56 25.76
CA ALA A 6 -26.60 -31.07 24.42
C ALA A 6 -26.67 -29.98 23.31
N ARG A 7 -27.49 -28.93 23.51
CA ARG A 7 -27.63 -27.83 22.52
C ARG A 7 -26.66 -26.68 22.76
N LEU A 8 -26.11 -26.55 23.96
CA LEU A 8 -25.12 -25.51 24.28
C LEU A 8 -23.71 -25.85 23.78
N PHE A 9 -23.41 -27.15 23.67
CA PHE A 9 -22.09 -27.61 23.25
C PHE A 9 -21.68 -27.15 21.82
N PRO A 10 -22.54 -27.27 20.79
CA PRO A 10 -22.18 -26.81 19.44
C PRO A 10 -22.10 -25.28 19.33
N VAL A 11 -22.86 -24.54 20.13
CA VAL A 11 -22.82 -23.07 20.12
C VAL A 11 -21.53 -22.53 20.74
N LEU A 12 -21.05 -23.15 21.82
CA LEU A 12 -19.77 -22.82 22.44
C LEU A 12 -18.57 -23.16 21.55
N MET A 13 -18.63 -24.25 20.82
CA MET A 13 -17.61 -24.64 19.85
C MET A 13 -17.56 -23.68 18.66
N ALA A 14 -18.72 -23.27 18.13
CA ALA A 14 -18.77 -22.30 17.03
C ALA A 14 -18.25 -20.91 17.44
N ALA A 15 -18.57 -20.46 18.65
CA ALA A 15 -18.06 -19.18 19.18
C ALA A 15 -16.54 -19.21 19.38
N GLY A 16 -15.99 -20.34 19.82
CA GLY A 16 -14.54 -20.52 19.98
C GLY A 16 -13.76 -20.47 18.65
N LEU A 17 -14.31 -21.03 17.58
CA LEU A 17 -13.68 -20.99 16.26
C LEU A 17 -13.66 -19.57 15.67
N ILE A 18 -14.71 -18.79 15.85
CA ILE A 18 -14.80 -17.40 15.36
C ILE A 18 -13.82 -16.50 16.10
N ALA A 19 -13.64 -16.68 17.39
CA ALA A 19 -12.67 -15.91 18.18
C ALA A 19 -11.21 -16.19 17.77
N ALA A 20 -10.88 -17.42 17.39
CA ALA A 20 -9.54 -17.80 16.96
C ALA A 20 -9.15 -17.20 15.61
N THR A 21 -10.09 -16.94 14.70
CA THR A 21 -9.81 -16.33 13.38
C THR A 21 -9.54 -14.84 13.46
N LEU A 22 -10.02 -14.14 14.48
CA LEU A 22 -9.80 -12.70 14.69
C LEU A 22 -8.42 -12.38 15.30
N ALA A 23 -7.77 -13.34 15.95
CA ALA A 23 -6.46 -13.14 16.56
C ALA A 23 -5.29 -13.14 15.56
N GLY A 24 -5.51 -13.55 14.31
CA GLY A 24 -4.47 -13.67 13.28
C GLY A 24 -4.01 -12.35 12.64
N CYS A 25 -4.69 -11.23 12.86
CA CYS A 25 -4.43 -9.98 12.11
C CYS A 25 -3.47 -8.99 12.78
N SER A 26 -2.95 -9.26 13.98
CA SER A 26 -2.23 -8.24 14.78
C SER A 26 -0.72 -8.44 14.90
N SER A 27 -0.11 -9.40 14.23
CA SER A 27 1.31 -9.78 14.43
C SER A 27 2.28 -9.28 13.35
N THR A 28 1.85 -8.41 12.43
CA THR A 28 2.76 -7.85 11.43
C THR A 28 3.59 -6.73 12.07
N PRO A 29 4.94 -6.81 12.07
CA PRO A 29 5.77 -5.72 12.58
C PRO A 29 5.51 -4.44 11.77
N PRO A 30 5.62 -3.23 12.38
CA PRO A 30 5.42 -1.99 11.67
C PRO A 30 6.44 -1.86 10.54
N PRO A 31 6.04 -1.29 9.37
CA PRO A 31 6.96 -1.07 8.27
C PRO A 31 8.06 -0.07 8.69
N PRO A 32 9.27 -0.15 8.12
CA PRO A 32 10.35 0.80 8.40
C PRO A 32 9.95 2.21 7.95
N ASP A 33 10.52 3.23 8.61
CA ASP A 33 10.17 4.64 8.41
C ASP A 33 10.27 5.11 6.96
N TRP A 34 11.31 4.67 6.23
CA TRP A 34 11.48 5.01 4.81
C TRP A 34 10.32 4.50 3.95
N GLN A 35 9.79 3.33 4.28
CA GLN A 35 8.68 2.73 3.52
C GLN A 35 7.39 3.52 3.74
N MET A 36 7.13 3.94 4.98
CA MET A 36 5.99 4.78 5.31
C MET A 36 6.12 6.16 4.65
N ALA A 37 7.29 6.78 4.75
CA ALA A 37 7.57 8.08 4.14
C ALA A 37 7.40 8.04 2.62
N ALA A 38 7.98 7.04 1.95
CA ALA A 38 7.84 6.86 0.51
C ALA A 38 6.38 6.65 0.09
N ARG A 39 5.63 5.85 0.83
CA ARG A 39 4.21 5.61 0.53
C ARG A 39 3.37 6.86 0.67
N ILE A 40 3.51 7.59 1.78
CA ILE A 40 2.76 8.83 2.01
C ILE A 40 3.05 9.86 0.90
N SER A 41 4.32 10.02 0.53
CA SER A 41 4.69 10.95 -0.55
C SER A 41 4.17 10.46 -1.91
N LEU A 42 4.15 9.16 -2.18
CA LEU A 42 3.61 8.62 -3.42
C LEU A 42 2.10 8.87 -3.54
N ASP A 43 1.35 8.64 -2.47
CA ASP A 43 -0.09 8.89 -2.43
C ASP A 43 -0.39 10.39 -2.62
N ARG A 44 0.38 11.27 -1.99
CA ARG A 44 0.27 12.74 -2.16
C ARG A 44 0.62 13.20 -3.58
N ALA A 45 1.62 12.59 -4.19
CA ALA A 45 1.98 12.88 -5.58
C ALA A 45 0.83 12.52 -6.53
N ALA A 46 0.22 11.36 -6.35
CA ALA A 46 -0.92 10.93 -7.14
C ALA A 46 -2.13 11.87 -6.97
N GLU A 47 -2.47 12.21 -5.73
CA GLU A 47 -3.56 13.14 -5.44
C GLU A 47 -3.31 14.52 -6.05
N ALA A 48 -2.13 15.08 -5.87
CA ALA A 48 -1.77 16.39 -6.42
C ALA A 48 -1.84 16.39 -7.96
N TRP A 49 -1.38 15.31 -8.59
CA TRP A 49 -1.48 15.15 -10.04
C TRP A 49 -2.93 15.14 -10.52
N LEU A 50 -3.79 14.35 -9.89
CA LEU A 50 -5.22 14.28 -10.24
C LEU A 50 -5.97 15.60 -10.00
N GLN A 51 -5.47 16.43 -9.10
CA GLN A 51 -5.99 17.80 -8.86
C GLN A 51 -5.39 18.85 -9.81
N GLY A 52 -4.51 18.46 -10.73
CA GLY A 52 -3.84 19.38 -11.67
C GLY A 52 -2.68 20.19 -11.03
N ASN A 53 -2.22 19.80 -9.86
CA ASN A 53 -1.10 20.47 -9.18
C ASN A 53 0.23 19.75 -9.45
N GLU A 54 0.70 19.82 -10.67
CA GLU A 54 1.90 19.12 -11.15
C GLU A 54 3.15 19.49 -10.32
N ARG A 55 3.30 20.74 -9.92
CA ARG A 55 4.46 21.17 -9.13
C ARG A 55 4.55 20.47 -7.78
N VAL A 56 3.41 20.28 -7.10
CA VAL A 56 3.37 19.53 -5.83
C VAL A 56 3.60 18.06 -6.09
N ALA A 57 2.99 17.49 -7.14
CA ALA A 57 3.20 16.11 -7.53
C ALA A 57 4.69 15.80 -7.79
N ASP A 58 5.39 16.66 -8.52
CA ASP A 58 6.82 16.52 -8.78
C ASP A 58 7.66 16.61 -7.50
N ALA A 59 7.34 17.54 -6.60
CA ALA A 59 8.04 17.69 -5.33
C ALA A 59 7.89 16.43 -4.45
N GLU A 60 6.69 15.86 -4.38
CA GLU A 60 6.44 14.62 -3.65
C GLU A 60 7.14 13.42 -4.31
N MET A 61 7.14 13.31 -5.65
CA MET A 61 7.89 12.27 -6.36
C MET A 61 9.40 12.38 -6.11
N GLN A 62 9.97 13.58 -5.98
CA GLN A 62 11.38 13.74 -5.59
C GLN A 62 11.64 13.18 -4.19
N ARG A 63 10.71 13.31 -3.25
CA ARG A 63 10.82 12.70 -1.92
C ARG A 63 10.80 11.18 -2.02
N VAL A 64 9.83 10.60 -2.76
CA VAL A 64 9.77 9.17 -3.02
C VAL A 64 11.11 8.63 -3.54
N ARG A 65 11.68 9.29 -4.55
CA ARG A 65 12.96 8.90 -5.15
C ARG A 65 14.10 8.92 -4.14
N ARG A 66 14.16 9.92 -3.26
CA ARG A 66 15.20 9.97 -2.21
C ARG A 66 15.07 8.82 -1.24
N GLU A 67 13.86 8.58 -0.72
CA GLU A 67 13.62 7.49 0.23
C GLU A 67 13.95 6.12 -0.37
N LEU A 68 13.51 5.85 -1.60
CA LEU A 68 13.72 4.56 -2.24
C LEU A 68 15.17 4.34 -2.69
N ARG A 69 15.88 5.39 -3.13
CA ARG A 69 17.31 5.27 -3.49
C ARG A 69 18.18 4.92 -2.29
N SER A 70 17.83 5.38 -1.10
CA SER A 70 18.55 5.05 0.13
C SER A 70 18.52 3.55 0.47
N THR A 71 17.57 2.80 -0.08
CA THR A 71 17.43 1.36 0.16
C THR A 71 18.38 0.50 -0.70
N GLY A 72 18.94 1.04 -1.78
CA GLY A 72 19.72 0.28 -2.76
C GLY A 72 18.90 -0.73 -3.58
N GLN A 73 17.57 -0.63 -3.58
CA GLN A 73 16.66 -1.55 -4.28
C GLN A 73 16.01 -0.87 -5.51
N PRO A 74 16.60 -1.01 -6.71
CA PRO A 74 16.08 -0.33 -7.92
C PRO A 74 14.67 -0.78 -8.30
N ALA A 75 14.30 -2.02 -7.97
CA ALA A 75 12.96 -2.53 -8.24
C ALA A 75 11.85 -1.75 -7.52
N LEU A 76 12.12 -1.24 -6.30
CA LEU A 76 11.17 -0.40 -5.59
C LEU A 76 10.99 0.95 -6.28
N LEU A 77 12.09 1.54 -6.75
CA LEU A 77 12.05 2.78 -7.51
C LEU A 77 11.28 2.59 -8.83
N ALA A 78 11.55 1.52 -9.57
CA ALA A 78 10.83 1.20 -10.80
C ALA A 78 9.31 1.08 -10.57
N ARG A 79 8.89 0.43 -9.49
CA ARG A 79 7.47 0.33 -9.12
C ARG A 79 6.84 1.68 -8.82
N ALA A 80 7.55 2.57 -8.13
CA ALA A 80 7.06 3.92 -7.84
C ALA A 80 6.92 4.76 -9.12
N GLU A 81 7.90 4.69 -10.03
CA GLU A 81 7.82 5.38 -11.33
C GLU A 81 6.70 4.84 -12.20
N LEU A 82 6.47 3.52 -12.19
CA LEU A 82 5.33 2.91 -12.88
C LEU A 82 3.99 3.39 -12.30
N HIS A 83 3.88 3.47 -10.98
CA HIS A 83 2.68 3.99 -10.30
C HIS A 83 2.42 5.45 -10.70
N HIS A 84 3.45 6.29 -10.72
CA HIS A 84 3.33 7.68 -11.14
C HIS A 84 2.89 7.80 -12.61
N CYS A 85 3.47 6.98 -13.49
CA CYS A 85 3.06 6.92 -14.89
C CYS A 85 1.59 6.48 -15.04
N ALA A 86 1.16 5.45 -14.31
CA ALA A 86 -0.22 4.98 -14.30
C ALA A 86 -1.20 6.07 -13.82
N THR A 87 -0.81 6.89 -12.84
CA THR A 87 -1.61 8.04 -12.37
C THR A 87 -1.81 9.06 -13.48
N ARG A 88 -0.78 9.35 -14.28
CA ARG A 88 -0.89 10.25 -15.45
C ARG A 88 -1.87 9.71 -16.48
N VAL A 89 -1.79 8.43 -16.79
CA VAL A 89 -2.73 7.77 -17.73
C VAL A 89 -4.16 7.82 -17.18
N ALA A 90 -4.36 7.59 -15.88
CA ALA A 90 -5.65 7.70 -15.24
C ALA A 90 -6.22 9.13 -15.29
N ALA A 91 -5.35 10.15 -15.28
CA ALA A 91 -5.70 11.55 -15.48
C ALA A 91 -5.91 11.93 -16.97
N LEU A 92 -6.04 10.95 -17.85
CA LEU A 92 -6.22 11.13 -19.29
C LEU A 92 -5.04 11.87 -19.98
N GLN A 93 -3.86 11.74 -19.42
CA GLN A 93 -2.62 12.25 -19.99
C GLN A 93 -1.73 11.07 -20.44
N PRO A 94 -2.06 10.41 -21.54
CA PRO A 94 -1.26 9.28 -22.05
C PRO A 94 0.11 9.76 -22.50
N GLY A 95 1.09 8.89 -22.37
CA GLY A 95 2.47 9.16 -22.80
C GLY A 95 3.39 8.02 -22.37
N ASP A 96 4.63 8.10 -22.81
CA ASP A 96 5.66 7.15 -22.43
C ASP A 96 6.00 7.25 -20.94
N CYS A 97 6.56 6.17 -20.41
CA CYS A 97 6.99 6.08 -19.01
C CYS A 97 8.53 6.05 -18.90
N PRO A 98 9.26 7.07 -19.36
CA PRO A 98 10.71 6.99 -19.52
C PRO A 98 11.45 6.73 -18.21
N ALA A 99 10.96 7.25 -17.10
CA ALA A 99 11.58 7.03 -15.80
C ALA A 99 11.47 5.56 -15.33
N PHE A 100 10.38 4.90 -15.68
CA PHE A 100 10.22 3.46 -15.43
C PHE A 100 11.06 2.63 -16.42
N GLU A 101 11.02 2.97 -17.70
CA GLU A 101 11.73 2.23 -18.76
C GLU A 101 13.25 2.21 -18.54
N LEU A 102 13.82 3.28 -17.99
CA LEU A 102 15.24 3.34 -17.62
C LEU A 102 15.62 2.41 -16.45
N LEU A 103 14.66 1.92 -15.69
CA LEU A 103 14.86 1.08 -14.51
C LEU A 103 14.43 -0.38 -14.75
N ALA A 104 13.70 -0.61 -15.82
CA ALA A 104 13.25 -1.93 -16.22
C ALA A 104 14.33 -2.65 -17.03
#